data_97e31384693ab8636c9671bafcb97f19
#
_entry.id   97e31384693ab8636c9671bafcb97f19
#
_cell.length_a   1.000
_cell.length_b   1.000
_cell.length_c   1.000
_cell.angle_alpha   90.00
_cell.angle_beta   90.00
_cell.angle_gamma   90.00
#
_symmetry.space_group_name_H-M   'P 1'
#
loop_
_entity.id
_entity.type
_entity.pdbx_description
1 polymer ?
#
loop_
_entity_poly.entity_id
_entity_poly.type
_entity_poly.pdbx_seq_one_letter_code
_entity_poly.pdbx_strand_id
1 'polypeptide(L)'
;MESNNTTKIVGGIIAVLLCCACLVIAAAGYVIYQASQNIPTDFPPPIDVFETPSPTPEIERPTTDEISTETVETLADTIVPENNPYELACRLQNICNVPTTVPSKSYKVGDQETFWVTNVDTVENFQTKATLRYVGDHIYFWIENGVKYDEGNLKRLGDTFENQMYPTDREFFGSEPSPGVDSDPRIYLLFVRGTGASNAGYFSTPDVYNPLIKEYSNGHEMFFFNADNLALDSEETYGVLAHEFQHMIHFNTDRNESSWINEGFSMVAEHINGYPAYFDYYYVTNPDINLTDWSPEPGSNGPHYGQSFLYLTYFLDRFGEDATKEVVKHPENGLASIDETLAELNITDPQTGKAVTARRRAAGRRRCGCKIRRWATGVITTITTPTRRRSLPLSLSLFPHAPLPRADQSTNMALTLSPSTAKAIIL
;
A
#
# COMPACT_ATOMS: atom_id res chain seq x y z
N MET A 1 35.47 38.82 -47.12
CA MET A 1 36.56 37.91 -46.61
C MET A 1 36.54 37.71 -45.09
N GLU A 2 35.42 37.70 -44.44
CA GLU A 2 35.32 37.54 -42.95
C GLU A 2 34.77 36.18 -42.46
N SER A 3 34.35 35.28 -43.35
CA SER A 3 33.71 34.03 -42.97
C SER A 3 34.64 32.90 -42.52
N ASN A 4 35.96 33.06 -42.69
CA ASN A 4 36.92 31.95 -42.50
C ASN A 4 37.57 31.88 -41.08
N ASN A 5 37.45 32.95 -40.30
CA ASN A 5 38.05 32.98 -38.96
C ASN A 5 37.14 32.41 -37.87
N THR A 6 35.84 32.63 -37.99
CA THR A 6 34.85 32.13 -37.02
C THR A 6 34.78 30.60 -37.01
N THR A 7 34.83 29.96 -38.18
CA THR A 7 34.83 28.49 -38.32
C THR A 7 36.08 27.85 -37.71
N LYS A 8 37.26 28.52 -37.85
CA LYS A 8 38.49 28.02 -37.21
C LYS A 8 38.49 28.17 -35.71
N ILE A 9 37.90 29.25 -35.18
CA ILE A 9 37.76 29.45 -33.72
C ILE A 9 36.79 28.45 -33.13
N VAL A 10 35.62 28.24 -33.74
CA VAL A 10 34.62 27.24 -33.29
C VAL A 10 35.20 25.82 -33.36
N GLY A 11 35.91 25.47 -34.43
CA GLY A 11 36.59 24.19 -34.54
C GLY A 11 37.65 23.96 -33.45
N GLY A 12 38.40 25.02 -33.10
CA GLY A 12 39.38 24.99 -32.02
C GLY A 12 38.74 24.78 -30.64
N ILE A 13 37.63 25.46 -30.36
CA ILE A 13 36.90 25.29 -29.10
C ILE A 13 36.32 23.87 -28.97
N ILE A 14 35.72 23.32 -30.01
CA ILE A 14 35.21 21.96 -30.03
C ILE A 14 36.32 20.93 -29.80
N ALA A 15 37.50 21.13 -30.44
CA ALA A 15 38.65 20.24 -30.24
C ALA A 15 39.18 20.27 -28.80
N VAL A 16 39.22 21.46 -28.19
CA VAL A 16 39.61 21.59 -26.76
C VAL A 16 38.61 20.94 -25.84
N LEU A 17 37.31 21.10 -26.06
CA LEU A 17 36.27 20.49 -25.26
C LEU A 17 36.30 18.96 -25.38
N LEU A 18 36.51 18.41 -26.57
CA LEU A 18 36.70 16.98 -26.77
C LEU A 18 37.95 16.44 -26.07
N CYS A 19 39.05 17.18 -26.12
CA CYS A 19 40.28 16.80 -25.43
C CYS A 19 40.10 16.81 -23.90
N CYS A 20 39.42 17.83 -23.37
CA CYS A 20 39.08 17.89 -21.95
C CYS A 20 38.17 16.72 -21.52
N ALA A 21 37.16 16.36 -22.32
CA ALA A 21 36.28 15.23 -22.07
C ALA A 21 37.06 13.91 -22.06
N CYS A 22 37.99 13.71 -23.00
CA CYS A 22 38.86 12.53 -23.03
C CYS A 22 39.76 12.43 -21.76
N LEU A 23 40.28 13.58 -21.31
CA LEU A 23 41.10 13.59 -20.08
C LEU A 23 40.31 13.28 -18.83
N VAL A 24 39.06 13.75 -18.74
CA VAL A 24 38.15 13.43 -17.62
C VAL A 24 37.80 11.94 -17.61
N ILE A 25 37.49 11.36 -18.77
CA ILE A 25 37.23 9.92 -18.91
C ILE A 25 38.46 9.08 -18.55
N ALA A 26 39.63 9.50 -19.00
CA ALA A 26 40.89 8.83 -18.69
C ALA A 26 41.22 8.91 -17.17
N ALA A 27 40.98 10.06 -16.54
CA ALA A 27 41.18 10.25 -15.10
C ALA A 27 40.16 9.40 -14.30
N ALA A 28 38.89 9.37 -14.70
CA ALA A 28 37.88 8.52 -14.07
C ALA A 28 38.22 7.03 -14.23
N GLY A 29 38.63 6.61 -15.42
CA GLY A 29 39.10 5.24 -15.67
C GLY A 29 40.32 4.86 -14.82
N TYR A 30 41.26 5.79 -14.63
CA TYR A 30 42.41 5.57 -13.77
C TYR A 30 42.04 5.44 -12.29
N VAL A 31 41.10 6.25 -11.80
CA VAL A 31 40.60 6.15 -10.42
C VAL A 31 39.90 4.81 -10.20
N ILE A 32 39.06 4.39 -11.14
CA ILE A 32 38.39 3.07 -11.06
C ILE A 32 39.41 1.92 -11.10
N TYR A 33 40.44 2.04 -11.96
CA TYR A 33 41.52 1.07 -12.03
C TYR A 33 42.31 1.00 -10.72
N GLN A 34 42.67 2.14 -10.12
CA GLN A 34 43.32 2.19 -8.82
C GLN A 34 42.43 1.63 -7.69
N ALA A 35 41.17 1.92 -7.71
CA ALA A 35 40.21 1.37 -6.76
C ALA A 35 40.10 -0.17 -6.88
N SER A 36 40.14 -0.69 -8.11
CA SER A 36 40.10 -2.15 -8.35
C SER A 36 41.37 -2.88 -7.91
N GLN A 37 42.55 -2.20 -7.88
CA GLN A 37 43.81 -2.77 -7.40
C GLN A 37 43.91 -2.82 -5.87
N ASN A 38 43.11 -2.00 -5.19
CA ASN A 38 43.07 -1.92 -3.72
C ASN A 38 41.93 -2.76 -3.12
N ILE A 39 41.27 -3.59 -3.90
CA ILE A 39 40.35 -4.60 -3.34
C ILE A 39 41.22 -5.65 -2.65
N PRO A 40 41.12 -5.84 -1.35
CA PRO A 40 41.89 -6.90 -0.66
C PRO A 40 41.50 -8.24 -1.28
N THR A 41 42.48 -8.92 -1.88
CA THR A 41 42.30 -10.29 -2.38
C THR A 41 42.51 -11.34 -1.30
N ASP A 42 42.85 -10.90 -0.10
CA ASP A 42 42.89 -11.76 1.07
C ASP A 42 41.48 -11.94 1.63
N PHE A 43 40.72 -12.80 0.97
CA PHE A 43 39.62 -13.47 1.65
C PHE A 43 40.29 -14.33 2.75
N PRO A 44 39.83 -14.23 4.00
CA PRO A 44 40.26 -15.21 5.01
C PRO A 44 39.97 -16.60 4.44
N PRO A 45 40.86 -17.59 4.65
CA PRO A 45 40.61 -18.94 4.18
C PRO A 45 39.21 -19.35 4.64
N PRO A 46 38.49 -20.16 3.85
CA PRO A 46 37.17 -20.64 4.27
C PRO A 46 37.32 -21.14 5.69
N ILE A 47 36.56 -20.59 6.62
CA ILE A 47 36.49 -21.12 7.96
C ILE A 47 36.02 -22.55 7.77
N ASP A 48 36.87 -23.52 8.10
CA ASP A 48 36.54 -24.92 8.08
C ASP A 48 35.47 -25.15 9.16
N VAL A 49 34.20 -24.88 8.83
CA VAL A 49 33.04 -25.02 9.73
C VAL A 49 32.66 -26.49 9.92
N PHE A 50 33.55 -27.40 9.49
CA PHE A 50 33.45 -28.82 9.80
C PHE A 50 34.34 -29.22 10.98
N GLU A 51 34.37 -28.42 12.03
CA GLU A 51 34.48 -29.05 13.34
C GLU A 51 33.18 -29.83 13.53
N THR A 52 33.33 -31.15 13.51
CA THR A 52 32.22 -32.05 13.88
C THR A 52 31.62 -31.53 15.18
N PRO A 53 30.37 -31.04 15.17
CA PRO A 53 29.80 -30.56 16.42
C PRO A 53 29.88 -31.69 17.41
N SER A 54 30.44 -31.39 18.59
CA SER A 54 30.34 -32.26 19.76
C SER A 54 28.90 -32.73 19.83
N PRO A 55 28.61 -34.02 20.01
CA PRO A 55 27.24 -34.51 19.93
C PRO A 55 26.39 -33.67 20.86
N THR A 56 25.58 -32.81 20.25
CA THR A 56 24.51 -32.12 20.96
C THR A 56 23.73 -33.22 21.66
N PRO A 57 23.48 -33.15 22.97
CA PRO A 57 22.63 -34.14 23.62
C PRO A 57 21.39 -34.30 22.77
N GLU A 58 21.16 -35.50 22.30
CA GLU A 58 19.99 -35.86 21.51
C GLU A 58 18.79 -35.53 22.36
N ILE A 59 18.19 -34.35 22.09
CA ILE A 59 16.89 -34.03 22.62
C ILE A 59 16.01 -35.05 21.91
N GLU A 60 15.63 -36.10 22.61
CA GLU A 60 14.58 -37.03 22.16
C GLU A 60 13.40 -36.14 21.75
N ARG A 61 13.28 -35.91 20.45
CA ARG A 61 12.03 -35.30 19.94
C ARG A 61 10.96 -36.32 20.27
N PRO A 62 9.91 -35.94 21.01
CA PRO A 62 8.78 -36.82 21.18
C PRO A 62 8.39 -37.28 19.78
N THR A 63 8.37 -38.59 19.61
CA THR A 63 7.83 -39.21 18.39
C THR A 63 6.44 -38.65 18.21
N THR A 64 6.06 -38.31 16.97
CA THR A 64 4.82 -37.62 16.58
C THR A 64 3.53 -38.32 17.06
N ASP A 65 3.65 -39.42 17.79
CA ASP A 65 2.53 -40.26 18.29
C ASP A 65 2.08 -39.89 19.71
N GLU A 66 2.73 -38.94 20.39
CA GLU A 66 2.36 -38.55 21.76
C GLU A 66 2.18 -37.04 21.92
N ILE A 67 1.47 -36.38 20.99
CA ILE A 67 0.84 -35.13 21.37
C ILE A 67 -0.28 -35.53 22.33
N SER A 68 -0.12 -35.19 23.61
CA SER A 68 -1.13 -35.45 24.62
C SER A 68 -2.46 -34.90 24.13
N THR A 69 -3.48 -35.74 24.07
CA THR A 69 -4.85 -35.33 23.70
C THR A 69 -5.31 -34.15 24.53
N GLU A 70 -4.88 -34.10 25.82
CA GLU A 70 -5.09 -32.99 26.73
C GLU A 70 -4.52 -31.65 26.21
N THR A 71 -3.32 -31.63 25.58
CA THR A 71 -2.76 -30.42 24.99
C THR A 71 -3.59 -29.95 23.80
N VAL A 72 -4.04 -30.88 22.95
CA VAL A 72 -4.88 -30.55 21.78
C VAL A 72 -6.25 -30.05 22.24
N GLU A 73 -6.85 -30.70 23.21
CA GLU A 73 -8.15 -30.29 23.80
C GLU A 73 -8.02 -28.92 24.49
N THR A 74 -6.96 -28.71 25.29
CA THR A 74 -6.70 -27.41 25.93
C THR A 74 -6.53 -26.30 24.91
N LEU A 75 -5.79 -26.54 23.81
CA LEU A 75 -5.62 -25.56 22.76
C LEU A 75 -6.92 -25.27 21.99
N ALA A 76 -7.73 -26.31 21.76
CA ALA A 76 -9.01 -26.16 21.06
C ALA A 76 -10.03 -25.39 21.91
N ASP A 77 -10.01 -25.60 23.24
CA ASP A 77 -10.94 -24.96 24.17
C ASP A 77 -10.45 -23.59 24.68
N THR A 78 -9.20 -23.23 24.38
CA THR A 78 -8.63 -21.94 24.81
C THR A 78 -9.13 -20.79 23.92
N ILE A 79 -9.98 -19.96 24.51
CA ILE A 79 -10.38 -18.70 23.87
C ILE A 79 -9.26 -17.69 24.11
N VAL A 80 -8.58 -17.27 23.04
CA VAL A 80 -7.61 -16.18 23.09
C VAL A 80 -8.39 -14.88 23.24
N PRO A 81 -8.20 -14.13 24.35
CA PRO A 81 -8.92 -12.87 24.52
C PRO A 81 -8.50 -11.85 23.47
N GLU A 82 -9.44 -10.99 23.13
CA GLU A 82 -9.15 -9.86 22.23
C GLU A 82 -7.99 -8.99 22.78
N ASN A 83 -7.13 -8.53 21.88
CA ASN A 83 -6.00 -7.68 22.25
C ASN A 83 -6.50 -6.31 22.73
N ASN A 84 -6.39 -6.05 24.03
CA ASN A 84 -6.70 -4.77 24.64
C ASN A 84 -5.41 -4.05 25.06
N PRO A 85 -4.97 -3.03 24.32
CA PRO A 85 -3.72 -2.30 24.62
C PRO A 85 -3.70 -1.66 26.02
N TYR A 86 -4.83 -1.21 26.55
CA TYR A 86 -4.93 -0.62 27.89
C TYR A 86 -4.72 -1.67 28.97
N GLU A 87 -5.31 -2.85 28.82
CA GLU A 87 -5.09 -3.97 29.73
C GLU A 87 -3.64 -4.44 29.69
N LEU A 88 -3.07 -4.55 28.48
CA LEU A 88 -1.67 -4.94 28.30
C LEU A 88 -0.69 -3.94 28.92
N ALA A 89 -0.94 -2.64 28.74
CA ALA A 89 -0.14 -1.58 29.38
C ALA A 89 -0.22 -1.67 30.93
N CYS A 90 -1.41 -1.92 31.46
CA CYS A 90 -1.56 -2.11 32.90
C CYS A 90 -0.83 -3.34 33.39
N ARG A 91 -1.02 -4.50 32.74
CA ARG A 91 -0.48 -5.78 33.19
C ARG A 91 1.04 -5.92 32.98
N LEU A 92 1.56 -5.38 31.88
CA LEU A 92 2.96 -5.59 31.49
C LEU A 92 3.87 -4.39 31.84
N GLN A 93 3.31 -3.17 31.89
CA GLN A 93 4.08 -1.94 32.12
C GLN A 93 3.68 -1.22 33.41
N ASN A 94 2.67 -1.73 34.14
CA ASN A 94 2.11 -1.08 35.33
C ASN A 94 1.51 0.31 35.07
N ILE A 95 1.07 0.57 33.84
CA ILE A 95 0.39 1.79 33.41
C ILE A 95 -1.10 1.53 33.43
N CYS A 96 -1.74 1.79 34.55
CA CYS A 96 -3.14 1.45 34.79
C CYS A 96 -4.04 2.67 34.86
N ASN A 97 -5.36 2.47 34.65
CA ASN A 97 -6.39 3.52 34.77
C ASN A 97 -6.18 4.72 33.85
N VAL A 98 -5.58 4.49 32.68
CA VAL A 98 -5.42 5.52 31.65
C VAL A 98 -6.76 5.72 30.94
N PRO A 99 -7.22 6.97 30.74
CA PRO A 99 -8.40 7.25 29.95
C PRO A 99 -8.24 6.74 28.51
N THR A 100 -9.32 6.27 27.90
CA THR A 100 -9.33 5.86 26.50
C THR A 100 -9.31 7.02 25.52
N THR A 101 -9.53 8.23 26.03
CA THR A 101 -9.51 9.48 25.24
C THR A 101 -8.46 10.46 25.78
N VAL A 102 -8.07 11.40 24.95
CA VAL A 102 -7.25 12.56 25.32
C VAL A 102 -8.12 13.83 25.34
N PRO A 103 -7.65 14.93 25.99
CA PRO A 103 -8.38 16.19 25.99
C PRO A 103 -8.56 16.73 24.57
N SER A 104 -9.81 17.03 24.20
CA SER A 104 -10.13 17.64 22.91
C SER A 104 -9.52 19.03 22.76
N LYS A 105 -9.04 19.33 21.55
CA LYS A 105 -8.54 20.64 21.14
C LYS A 105 -9.32 21.11 19.92
N SER A 106 -9.58 22.41 19.82
CA SER A 106 -10.13 23.02 18.61
C SER A 106 -9.04 23.79 17.88
N TYR A 107 -8.91 23.55 16.60
CA TYR A 107 -7.88 24.18 15.78
C TYR A 107 -8.46 25.07 14.68
N LYS A 108 -7.68 26.05 14.26
CA LYS A 108 -7.94 26.94 13.14
C LYS A 108 -6.72 27.05 12.24
N VAL A 109 -6.94 27.40 11.00
CA VAL A 109 -5.85 27.61 10.03
C VAL A 109 -4.82 28.58 10.62
N GLY A 110 -3.55 28.19 10.58
CA GLY A 110 -2.40 28.90 11.13
C GLY A 110 -1.93 28.39 12.49
N ASP A 111 -2.70 27.59 13.20
CA ASP A 111 -2.26 26.96 14.44
C ASP A 111 -1.09 26.01 14.18
N GLN A 112 -0.22 25.85 15.16
CA GLN A 112 0.97 25.00 15.08
C GLN A 112 0.93 23.91 16.14
N GLU A 113 1.38 22.72 15.76
CA GLU A 113 1.52 21.56 16.63
C GLU A 113 2.83 20.84 16.34
N THR A 114 3.29 20.03 17.30
CA THR A 114 4.45 19.15 17.15
C THR A 114 3.95 17.72 17.10
N PHE A 115 4.31 17.00 16.04
CA PHE A 115 3.89 15.62 15.81
C PHE A 115 5.07 14.66 15.90
N TRP A 116 4.83 13.49 16.45
CA TRP A 116 5.67 12.32 16.25
C TRP A 116 5.45 11.75 14.86
N VAL A 117 6.51 11.34 14.21
CA VAL A 117 6.52 10.75 12.85
C VAL A 117 7.41 9.53 12.88
N THR A 118 7.01 8.46 12.20
CA THR A 118 7.82 7.25 12.04
C THR A 118 8.41 7.21 10.64
N ASN A 119 9.71 6.96 10.54
CA ASN A 119 10.32 6.53 9.30
C ASN A 119 10.08 5.02 9.16
N VAL A 120 9.27 4.60 8.18
CA VAL A 120 8.84 3.20 8.05
C VAL A 120 9.95 2.27 7.56
N ASP A 121 10.98 2.80 6.89
CA ASP A 121 12.11 2.01 6.41
C ASP A 121 13.10 1.67 7.54
N THR A 122 13.29 2.59 8.50
CA THR A 122 14.25 2.45 9.61
C THR A 122 13.58 2.17 10.95
N VAL A 123 12.27 2.34 11.04
CA VAL A 123 11.46 2.25 12.28
C VAL A 123 11.90 3.29 13.34
N GLU A 124 12.55 4.36 12.91
CA GLU A 124 12.95 5.46 13.79
C GLU A 124 11.83 6.48 13.94
N ASN A 125 11.64 6.96 15.17
CA ASN A 125 10.66 7.99 15.48
C ASN A 125 11.34 9.34 15.71
N PHE A 126 10.77 10.38 15.14
CA PHE A 126 11.25 11.76 15.30
C PHE A 126 10.09 12.74 15.44
N GLN A 127 10.39 13.95 15.87
CA GLN A 127 9.39 15.00 15.99
C GLN A 127 9.55 16.05 14.90
N THR A 128 8.43 16.52 14.37
CA THR A 128 8.38 17.67 13.48
C THR A 128 7.31 18.69 13.92
N LYS A 129 7.51 19.95 13.54
CA LYS A 129 6.51 21.00 13.71
C LYS A 129 5.75 21.21 12.42
N ALA A 130 4.43 21.23 12.51
CA ALA A 130 3.57 21.50 11.38
C ALA A 130 2.60 22.66 11.68
N THR A 131 2.08 23.25 10.61
CA THR A 131 1.07 24.30 10.66
C THR A 131 -0.19 23.80 9.99
N LEU A 132 -1.35 23.99 10.62
CA LEU A 132 -2.65 23.67 10.05
C LEU A 132 -2.93 24.61 8.87
N ARG A 133 -3.21 24.03 7.71
CA ARG A 133 -3.38 24.77 6.45
C ARG A 133 -4.78 24.64 5.85
N TYR A 134 -5.50 23.56 6.17
CA TYR A 134 -6.89 23.37 5.74
C TYR A 134 -7.70 22.77 6.88
N VAL A 135 -8.92 23.26 7.03
CA VAL A 135 -9.92 22.77 7.99
C VAL A 135 -11.17 22.43 7.21
N GLY A 136 -11.50 21.17 7.15
CA GLY A 136 -12.76 20.65 6.62
C GLY A 136 -13.77 20.33 7.72
N ASP A 137 -14.88 19.74 7.34
CA ASP A 137 -15.87 19.21 8.29
C ASP A 137 -15.38 17.90 8.92
N HIS A 138 -14.59 17.11 8.17
CA HIS A 138 -14.13 15.77 8.57
C HIS A 138 -12.61 15.63 8.59
N ILE A 139 -11.83 16.63 8.13
CA ILE A 139 -10.37 16.51 8.04
C ILE A 139 -9.64 17.81 8.38
N TYR A 140 -8.50 17.66 9.05
CA TYR A 140 -7.46 18.68 9.22
C TYR A 140 -6.26 18.34 8.36
N PHE A 141 -5.79 19.28 7.51
CA PHE A 141 -4.53 19.13 6.80
C PHE A 141 -3.42 19.96 7.44
N TRP A 142 -2.46 19.26 7.98
CA TRP A 142 -1.25 19.80 8.57
C TRP A 142 -0.09 19.68 7.58
N ILE A 143 0.68 20.76 7.44
CA ILE A 143 1.88 20.79 6.59
C ILE A 143 3.10 21.05 7.47
N GLU A 144 4.11 20.17 7.37
CA GLU A 144 5.39 20.36 8.04
C GLU A 144 5.99 21.73 7.69
N ASN A 145 6.52 22.43 8.68
CA ASN A 145 7.11 23.74 8.48
C ASN A 145 8.33 23.64 7.54
N GLY A 146 8.29 24.42 6.47
CA GLY A 146 9.33 24.43 5.44
C GLY A 146 9.08 23.51 4.25
N VAL A 147 8.07 22.65 4.29
CA VAL A 147 7.58 21.94 3.09
C VAL A 147 6.89 22.94 2.17
N LYS A 148 7.24 22.88 0.87
CA LYS A 148 6.60 23.71 -0.16
C LYS A 148 5.35 23.00 -0.68
N TYR A 149 4.27 23.74 -0.81
CA TYR A 149 3.01 23.27 -1.36
C TYR A 149 2.28 24.39 -2.07
N ASP A 150 1.30 24.07 -2.89
CA ASP A 150 0.35 25.00 -3.48
C ASP A 150 -0.96 25.00 -2.70
N GLU A 151 -1.44 26.16 -2.27
CA GLU A 151 -2.67 26.28 -1.46
C GLU A 151 -3.92 25.87 -2.25
N GLY A 152 -3.94 26.10 -3.57
CA GLY A 152 -5.03 25.68 -4.44
C GLY A 152 -5.09 24.15 -4.58
N ASN A 153 -3.92 23.50 -4.69
CA ASN A 153 -3.85 22.04 -4.73
C ASN A 153 -4.31 21.43 -3.40
N LEU A 154 -3.84 21.96 -2.28
CA LEU A 154 -4.26 21.52 -0.94
C LEU A 154 -5.77 21.66 -0.77
N LYS A 155 -6.33 22.81 -1.17
CA LYS A 155 -7.77 23.03 -1.08
C LYS A 155 -8.54 22.04 -1.95
N ARG A 156 -8.10 21.76 -3.19
CA ARG A 156 -8.77 20.77 -4.06
C ARG A 156 -8.73 19.37 -3.46
N LEU A 157 -7.59 18.97 -2.90
CA LEU A 157 -7.45 17.66 -2.25
C LEU A 157 -8.42 17.55 -1.05
N GLY A 158 -8.46 18.58 -0.19
CA GLY A 158 -9.38 18.63 0.94
C GLY A 158 -10.84 18.61 0.52
N ASP A 159 -11.23 19.45 -0.45
CA ASP A 159 -12.59 19.47 -0.98
C ASP A 159 -12.99 18.13 -1.63
N THR A 160 -12.06 17.43 -2.28
CA THR A 160 -12.31 16.10 -2.86
C THR A 160 -12.49 15.04 -1.77
N PHE A 161 -11.70 15.10 -0.72
CA PHE A 161 -11.92 14.22 0.43
C PHE A 161 -13.32 14.41 1.02
N GLU A 162 -13.67 15.65 1.35
CA GLU A 162 -14.96 15.97 1.98
C GLU A 162 -16.18 15.57 1.13
N ASN A 163 -16.13 15.84 -0.17
CA ASN A 163 -17.32 15.74 -1.02
C ASN A 163 -17.42 14.42 -1.81
N GLN A 164 -16.32 13.65 -1.89
CA GLN A 164 -16.26 12.40 -2.65
C GLN A 164 -15.76 11.23 -1.83
N MET A 165 -14.51 11.27 -1.33
CA MET A 165 -13.89 10.11 -0.70
C MET A 165 -14.54 9.73 0.61
N TYR A 166 -14.71 10.70 1.50
CA TYR A 166 -15.31 10.48 2.81
C TYR A 166 -16.71 9.82 2.73
N PRO A 167 -17.69 10.33 1.96
CA PRO A 167 -18.96 9.67 1.83
C PRO A 167 -18.89 8.32 1.09
N THR A 168 -18.05 8.19 0.04
CA THR A 168 -17.94 6.96 -0.75
C THR A 168 -17.39 5.82 0.09
N ASP A 169 -16.27 6.06 0.79
CA ASP A 169 -15.60 5.01 1.56
C ASP A 169 -16.42 4.61 2.79
N ARG A 170 -17.08 5.58 3.43
CA ARG A 170 -17.99 5.26 4.55
C ARG A 170 -19.21 4.47 4.12
N GLU A 171 -19.77 4.75 2.97
CA GLU A 171 -20.89 3.97 2.42
C GLU A 171 -20.47 2.53 2.12
N PHE A 172 -19.24 2.35 1.62
CA PHE A 172 -18.78 1.04 1.17
C PHE A 172 -18.13 0.21 2.31
N PHE A 173 -17.24 0.79 3.11
CA PHE A 173 -16.41 0.06 4.07
C PHE A 173 -16.89 0.20 5.51
N GLY A 174 -17.68 1.20 5.85
CA GLY A 174 -18.10 1.49 7.21
C GLY A 174 -17.54 2.83 7.72
N SER A 175 -17.26 2.93 9.01
CA SER A 175 -16.88 4.20 9.64
C SER A 175 -15.53 4.08 10.33
N GLU A 176 -14.75 5.15 10.25
CA GLU A 176 -13.62 5.42 11.13
C GLU A 176 -14.06 5.56 12.59
N PRO A 177 -13.12 5.49 13.58
CA PRO A 177 -13.43 5.89 14.96
C PRO A 177 -13.89 7.36 14.97
N SER A 178 -15.14 7.59 15.37
CA SER A 178 -15.68 8.95 15.45
C SER A 178 -16.57 9.06 16.72
N PRO A 179 -16.29 10.04 17.61
CA PRO A 179 -15.38 11.18 17.49
C PRO A 179 -13.89 10.88 17.79
N GLY A 180 -13.48 9.62 17.88
CA GLY A 180 -12.10 9.21 18.05
C GLY A 180 -11.49 9.42 19.43
N VAL A 181 -10.17 9.21 19.52
CA VAL A 181 -9.40 9.27 20.77
C VAL A 181 -9.35 10.68 21.37
N ASP A 182 -9.36 11.71 20.52
CA ASP A 182 -9.31 13.12 20.94
C ASP A 182 -10.69 13.78 21.07
N SER A 183 -11.75 13.04 20.84
CA SER A 183 -13.13 13.52 20.86
C SER A 183 -13.43 14.64 19.84
N ASP A 184 -12.64 14.73 18.77
CA ASP A 184 -12.91 15.53 17.58
C ASP A 184 -13.28 14.58 16.42
N PRO A 185 -14.38 14.78 15.70
CA PRO A 185 -14.76 13.92 14.59
C PRO A 185 -13.85 14.08 13.34
N ARG A 186 -12.86 14.97 13.38
CA ARG A 186 -11.97 15.22 12.25
C ARG A 186 -10.74 14.34 12.31
N ILE A 187 -10.42 13.80 11.17
CA ILE A 187 -9.19 13.05 10.92
C ILE A 187 -8.04 14.04 10.70
N TYR A 188 -6.83 13.67 11.08
CA TYR A 188 -5.64 14.47 10.84
C TYR A 188 -4.85 13.87 9.69
N LEU A 189 -4.49 14.70 8.73
CA LEU A 189 -3.49 14.37 7.72
C LEU A 189 -2.27 15.26 7.92
N LEU A 190 -1.10 14.66 8.05
CA LEU A 190 0.18 15.34 8.12
C LEU A 190 1.00 15.11 6.86
N PHE A 191 1.21 16.16 6.06
CA PHE A 191 2.11 16.16 4.91
C PHE A 191 3.52 16.50 5.39
N VAL A 192 4.41 15.52 5.40
CA VAL A 192 5.69 15.54 6.12
C VAL A 192 6.78 14.82 5.35
N ARG A 193 8.03 15.25 5.52
CA ARG A 193 9.23 14.58 4.98
C ARG A 193 9.79 13.55 5.95
N GLY A 194 10.61 12.64 5.40
CA GLY A 194 11.40 11.70 6.19
C GLY A 194 10.65 10.46 6.66
N THR A 195 9.47 10.17 6.12
CA THR A 195 8.70 8.96 6.47
C THR A 195 9.27 7.67 5.86
N GLY A 196 10.31 7.76 5.06
CA GLY A 196 10.96 6.64 4.35
C GLY A 196 10.85 6.77 2.83
N ALA A 197 11.74 6.13 2.11
CA ALA A 197 11.76 6.17 0.65
C ALA A 197 10.77 5.16 0.02
N SER A 198 10.39 4.12 0.77
CA SER A 198 9.58 3.00 0.26
C SER A 198 8.07 3.24 0.33
N ASN A 199 7.59 4.34 0.95
CA ASN A 199 6.17 4.60 1.10
C ASN A 199 5.70 5.92 0.48
N ALA A 200 4.42 5.99 0.15
CA ALA A 200 3.71 7.20 -0.23
C ALA A 200 3.01 7.85 1.00
N GLY A 201 2.43 7.03 1.86
CA GLY A 201 1.77 7.43 3.09
C GLY A 201 1.56 6.23 4.01
N TYR A 202 1.00 6.47 5.19
CA TYR A 202 0.56 5.42 6.09
C TYR A 202 -0.49 5.91 7.08
N PHE A 203 -1.43 5.04 7.43
CA PHE A 203 -2.29 5.19 8.60
C PHE A 203 -1.54 4.75 9.85
N SER A 204 -1.59 5.55 10.92
CA SER A 204 -0.87 5.26 12.16
C SER A 204 -1.79 4.64 13.22
N THR A 205 -1.75 3.33 13.35
CA THR A 205 -2.51 2.63 14.39
C THR A 205 -2.10 2.98 15.83
N PRO A 206 -0.84 3.30 16.16
CA PRO A 206 -0.49 3.80 17.50
C PRO A 206 -1.20 5.09 17.88
N ASP A 207 -1.49 5.96 16.91
CA ASP A 207 -2.03 7.30 17.17
C ASP A 207 -3.49 7.29 17.64
N VAL A 208 -4.24 6.24 17.37
CA VAL A 208 -5.63 6.09 17.88
C VAL A 208 -5.70 5.71 19.37
N TYR A 209 -4.56 5.65 20.05
CA TYR A 209 -4.49 5.35 21.47
C TYR A 209 -3.91 6.51 22.28
N ASN A 210 -4.28 6.56 23.56
CA ASN A 210 -3.72 7.55 24.47
C ASN A 210 -2.18 7.44 24.53
N PRO A 211 -1.43 8.56 24.39
CA PRO A 211 0.04 8.58 24.43
C PRO A 211 0.65 7.98 25.71
N LEU A 212 -0.12 7.89 26.80
CA LEU A 212 0.35 7.28 28.03
C LEU A 212 0.53 5.75 27.92
N ILE A 213 -0.13 5.09 26.97
CA ILE A 213 -0.02 3.65 26.75
C ILE A 213 0.70 3.28 25.47
N LYS A 214 0.83 4.23 24.54
CA LYS A 214 1.56 4.06 23.27
C LYS A 214 2.58 5.19 23.15
N GLU A 215 3.84 4.84 23.35
CA GLU A 215 4.95 5.75 23.08
C GLU A 215 4.88 6.21 21.62
N TYR A 216 5.19 7.47 21.38
CA TYR A 216 5.14 8.13 20.07
C TYR A 216 3.73 8.31 19.46
N SER A 217 2.66 8.01 20.19
CA SER A 217 1.31 8.36 19.76
C SER A 217 1.10 9.88 19.79
N ASN A 218 0.41 10.39 18.78
CA ASN A 218 -0.06 11.77 18.75
C ASN A 218 -1.44 11.94 19.42
N GLY A 219 -2.15 10.84 19.66
CA GLY A 219 -3.49 10.84 20.25
C GLY A 219 -4.57 11.43 19.33
N HIS A 220 -4.50 11.08 18.03
CA HIS A 220 -5.44 11.50 17.00
C HIS A 220 -5.65 10.35 15.98
N GLU A 221 -6.80 10.34 15.35
CA GLU A 221 -7.02 9.53 14.13
C GLU A 221 -6.28 10.21 12.97
N MET A 222 -5.14 9.65 12.53
CA MET A 222 -4.33 10.35 11.56
C MET A 222 -3.59 9.48 10.54
N PHE A 223 -3.32 10.10 9.38
CA PHE A 223 -2.41 9.58 8.35
C PHE A 223 -1.23 10.52 8.13
N PHE A 224 -0.17 9.95 7.59
CA PHE A 224 1.04 10.64 7.22
C PHE A 224 1.27 10.49 5.72
N PHE A 225 1.49 11.61 5.05
CA PHE A 225 1.81 11.63 3.63
C PHE A 225 3.25 12.07 3.42
N ASN A 226 3.96 11.30 2.61
CA ASN A 226 5.37 11.52 2.34
C ASN A 226 5.59 12.69 1.36
N ALA A 227 5.95 13.85 1.89
CA ALA A 227 6.23 15.04 1.09
C ALA A 227 7.51 14.95 0.25
N ASP A 228 8.33 13.91 0.44
CA ASP A 228 9.48 13.63 -0.41
C ASP A 228 9.08 12.87 -1.69
N ASN A 229 7.96 12.12 -1.66
CA ASN A 229 7.50 11.25 -2.73
C ASN A 229 6.22 11.76 -3.42
N LEU A 230 5.34 12.47 -2.69
CA LEU A 230 4.04 12.89 -3.20
C LEU A 230 3.98 14.38 -3.55
N ALA A 231 3.19 14.70 -4.58
CA ALA A 231 2.76 16.05 -4.89
C ALA A 231 1.25 16.17 -4.68
N LEU A 232 0.77 17.23 -4.01
CA LEU A 232 -0.64 17.39 -3.61
C LEU A 232 -1.65 17.41 -4.77
N ASP A 233 -1.20 17.53 -6.01
CA ASP A 233 -2.02 17.54 -7.24
C ASP A 233 -1.86 16.29 -8.09
N SER A 234 -1.09 15.30 -7.66
CA SER A 234 -0.95 14.05 -8.39
C SER A 234 -2.15 13.11 -8.13
N GLU A 235 -2.58 12.37 -9.16
CA GLU A 235 -3.61 11.34 -9.02
C GLU A 235 -3.23 10.29 -7.96
N GLU A 236 -1.94 10.01 -7.82
CA GLU A 236 -1.40 9.12 -6.79
C GLU A 236 -1.73 9.62 -5.38
N THR A 237 -1.57 10.92 -5.10
CA THR A 237 -1.89 11.50 -3.79
C THR A 237 -3.36 11.36 -3.44
N TYR A 238 -4.24 11.52 -4.43
CA TYR A 238 -5.68 11.30 -4.22
C TYR A 238 -5.98 9.81 -3.98
N GLY A 239 -5.35 8.91 -4.73
CA GLY A 239 -5.47 7.46 -4.51
C GLY A 239 -5.03 7.09 -3.09
N VAL A 240 -3.82 7.53 -2.69
CA VAL A 240 -3.28 7.28 -1.34
C VAL A 240 -4.22 7.81 -0.24
N LEU A 241 -4.91 8.94 -0.46
CA LEU A 241 -5.84 9.47 0.54
C LEU A 241 -7.05 8.54 0.76
N ALA A 242 -7.63 7.99 -0.29
CA ALA A 242 -8.68 6.99 -0.18
C ALA A 242 -8.16 5.68 0.43
N HIS A 243 -6.95 5.27 0.08
CA HIS A 243 -6.26 4.09 0.58
C HIS A 243 -6.08 4.14 2.11
N GLU A 244 -5.47 5.21 2.63
CA GLU A 244 -5.20 5.37 4.06
C GLU A 244 -6.49 5.56 4.86
N PHE A 245 -7.50 6.19 4.26
CA PHE A 245 -8.80 6.32 4.92
C PHE A 245 -9.50 4.97 5.04
N GLN A 246 -9.40 4.12 4.04
CA GLN A 246 -9.92 2.76 4.12
C GLN A 246 -9.22 1.95 5.22
N HIS A 247 -7.91 2.05 5.37
CA HIS A 247 -7.18 1.42 6.48
C HIS A 247 -7.73 1.84 7.85
N MET A 248 -8.01 3.12 8.04
CA MET A 248 -8.59 3.63 9.28
C MET A 248 -9.98 3.06 9.54
N ILE A 249 -10.84 3.00 8.53
CA ILE A 249 -12.17 2.39 8.62
C ILE A 249 -12.05 0.91 8.95
N HIS A 250 -11.18 0.18 8.25
CA HIS A 250 -10.99 -1.26 8.45
C HIS A 250 -10.48 -1.55 9.85
N PHE A 251 -9.50 -0.79 10.33
CA PHE A 251 -8.99 -0.90 11.69
C PHE A 251 -10.07 -0.68 12.76
N ASN A 252 -11.06 0.17 12.51
CA ASN A 252 -12.19 0.37 13.40
C ASN A 252 -13.18 -0.80 13.35
N THR A 253 -13.29 -1.47 12.22
CA THR A 253 -14.28 -2.52 11.95
C THR A 253 -13.73 -3.90 12.31
N ASP A 254 -12.51 -4.22 11.85
CA ASP A 254 -11.77 -5.44 12.11
C ASP A 254 -10.26 -5.16 12.20
N ARG A 255 -9.72 -5.18 13.45
CA ARG A 255 -8.34 -4.76 13.74
C ARG A 255 -7.27 -5.75 13.33
N ASN A 256 -7.64 -6.99 13.13
CA ASN A 256 -6.71 -8.13 12.99
C ASN A 256 -6.79 -8.82 11.64
N GLU A 257 -7.45 -8.19 10.67
CA GLU A 257 -7.54 -8.76 9.32
C GLU A 257 -6.15 -8.99 8.70
N SER A 258 -6.04 -10.02 7.87
CA SER A 258 -4.80 -10.38 7.18
C SER A 258 -4.36 -9.27 6.22
N SER A 259 -3.04 -9.04 6.14
CA SER A 259 -2.46 -7.94 5.36
C SER A 259 -2.93 -7.92 3.90
N TRP A 260 -3.04 -9.08 3.25
CA TRP A 260 -3.43 -9.14 1.85
C TRP A 260 -4.89 -8.70 1.59
N ILE A 261 -5.81 -8.92 2.56
CA ILE A 261 -7.18 -8.41 2.48
C ILE A 261 -7.21 -6.91 2.81
N ASN A 262 -6.53 -6.53 3.88
CA ASN A 262 -6.46 -5.15 4.33
C ASN A 262 -5.95 -4.24 3.20
N GLU A 263 -4.78 -4.53 2.65
CA GLU A 263 -4.20 -3.78 1.53
C GLU A 263 -5.02 -3.88 0.24
N GLY A 264 -5.59 -5.06 -0.01
CA GLY A 264 -6.43 -5.24 -1.18
C GLY A 264 -7.71 -4.39 -1.16
N PHE A 265 -8.34 -4.22 0.01
CA PHE A 265 -9.50 -3.32 0.15
C PHE A 265 -9.10 -1.85 0.08
N SER A 266 -7.93 -1.48 0.57
CA SER A 266 -7.44 -0.10 0.41
C SER A 266 -7.21 0.25 -1.05
N MET A 267 -6.72 -0.68 -1.88
CA MET A 267 -6.65 -0.48 -3.33
C MET A 267 -8.03 -0.50 -4.02
N VAL A 268 -9.00 -1.24 -3.48
CA VAL A 268 -10.40 -1.14 -3.94
C VAL A 268 -10.97 0.24 -3.62
N ALA A 269 -10.60 0.86 -2.49
CA ALA A 269 -11.00 2.24 -2.16
C ALA A 269 -10.45 3.25 -3.18
N GLU A 270 -9.18 3.14 -3.59
CA GLU A 270 -8.64 3.93 -4.70
C GLU A 270 -9.52 3.79 -5.95
N HIS A 271 -9.82 2.54 -6.33
CA HIS A 271 -10.57 2.23 -7.54
C HIS A 271 -12.00 2.77 -7.52
N ILE A 272 -12.77 2.59 -6.43
CA ILE A 272 -14.15 3.07 -6.35
C ILE A 272 -14.25 4.60 -6.29
N ASN A 273 -13.19 5.27 -5.83
CA ASN A 273 -13.04 6.71 -5.90
C ASN A 273 -12.55 7.23 -7.26
N GLY A 274 -12.29 6.33 -8.22
CA GLY A 274 -11.93 6.68 -9.59
C GLY A 274 -10.43 6.90 -9.81
N TYR A 275 -9.58 6.50 -8.87
CA TYR A 275 -8.13 6.58 -9.00
C TYR A 275 -7.54 5.25 -9.44
N PRO A 276 -6.43 5.27 -10.20
CA PRO A 276 -5.81 4.05 -10.70
C PRO A 276 -5.04 3.32 -9.59
N ALA A 277 -5.29 2.03 -9.45
CA ALA A 277 -4.50 1.12 -8.61
C ALA A 277 -3.29 0.63 -9.43
N TYR A 278 -2.13 1.26 -9.27
CA TYR A 278 -0.97 1.06 -10.15
C TYR A 278 -0.24 -0.28 -9.98
N PHE A 279 -0.58 -1.11 -9.00
CA PHE A 279 0.15 -2.33 -8.67
C PHE A 279 -0.25 -3.57 -9.48
N ASP A 280 -1.33 -3.53 -10.26
CA ASP A 280 -1.79 -4.65 -11.08
C ASP A 280 -0.73 -5.14 -12.07
N TYR A 281 0.05 -4.22 -12.65
CA TYR A 281 1.16 -4.52 -13.54
C TYR A 281 2.23 -5.41 -12.89
N TYR A 282 2.57 -5.16 -11.63
CA TYR A 282 3.57 -5.96 -10.92
C TYR A 282 3.14 -7.41 -10.75
N TYR A 283 1.87 -7.65 -10.47
CA TYR A 283 1.32 -9.00 -10.41
C TYR A 283 1.28 -9.67 -11.78
N VAL A 284 0.85 -8.98 -12.82
CA VAL A 284 0.76 -9.54 -14.17
C VAL A 284 2.12 -9.97 -14.71
N THR A 285 3.17 -9.25 -14.34
CA THR A 285 4.56 -9.58 -14.71
C THR A 285 5.18 -10.66 -13.83
N ASN A 286 4.65 -10.86 -12.60
CA ASN A 286 5.09 -11.90 -11.67
C ASN A 286 3.90 -12.60 -11.00
N PRO A 287 3.09 -13.37 -11.74
CA PRO A 287 1.83 -13.91 -11.23
C PRO A 287 1.96 -15.21 -10.42
N ASP A 288 3.17 -15.77 -10.28
CA ASP A 288 3.39 -17.07 -9.64
C ASP A 288 3.74 -16.91 -8.16
N ILE A 289 2.88 -16.16 -7.46
CA ILE A 289 2.97 -15.87 -6.03
C ILE A 289 1.75 -16.40 -5.29
N ASN A 290 1.88 -16.57 -3.98
CA ASN A 290 0.79 -17.01 -3.12
C ASN A 290 -0.01 -15.80 -2.62
N LEU A 291 -1.34 -15.84 -2.77
CA LEU A 291 -2.23 -14.74 -2.37
C LEU A 291 -2.12 -14.35 -0.90
N THR A 292 -1.92 -15.33 -0.03
CA THR A 292 -1.91 -15.14 1.42
C THR A 292 -0.50 -14.91 1.99
N ASP A 293 0.51 -14.88 1.13
CA ASP A 293 1.88 -14.59 1.51
C ASP A 293 2.11 -13.07 1.49
N TRP A 294 2.70 -12.54 2.56
CA TRP A 294 2.99 -11.12 2.69
C TRP A 294 4.35 -10.96 3.35
N SER A 295 5.29 -10.39 2.61
CA SER A 295 6.66 -10.23 3.07
C SER A 295 6.76 -9.12 4.12
N PRO A 296 7.53 -9.32 5.18
CA PRO A 296 7.87 -8.24 6.11
C PRO A 296 8.90 -7.25 5.54
N GLU A 297 9.54 -7.58 4.39
CA GLU A 297 10.58 -6.76 3.80
C GLU A 297 9.97 -5.55 3.08
N PRO A 298 10.35 -4.31 3.44
CA PRO A 298 9.85 -3.11 2.80
C PRO A 298 10.03 -3.13 1.27
N GLY A 299 9.02 -2.69 0.54
CA GLY A 299 9.05 -2.58 -0.93
C GLY A 299 9.00 -3.91 -1.70
N SER A 300 8.91 -5.08 -1.02
CA SER A 300 8.87 -6.38 -1.71
C SER A 300 7.46 -6.81 -2.15
N ASN A 301 6.42 -6.18 -1.63
CA ASN A 301 5.02 -6.61 -1.79
C ASN A 301 4.30 -6.09 -3.05
N GLY A 302 4.97 -5.37 -3.96
CA GLY A 302 4.32 -4.85 -5.16
C GLY A 302 3.45 -5.85 -5.92
N PRO A 303 3.93 -7.07 -6.25
CA PRO A 303 3.10 -8.10 -6.86
C PRO A 303 1.93 -8.56 -5.99
N HIS A 304 2.09 -8.59 -4.67
CA HIS A 304 1.04 -8.99 -3.72
C HIS A 304 -0.08 -7.95 -3.64
N TYR A 305 0.25 -6.65 -3.65
CA TYR A 305 -0.73 -5.57 -3.80
C TYR A 305 -1.59 -5.78 -5.05
N GLY A 306 -0.96 -5.97 -6.21
CA GLY A 306 -1.68 -6.21 -7.45
C GLY A 306 -2.53 -7.47 -7.44
N GLN A 307 -2.05 -8.56 -6.82
CA GLN A 307 -2.81 -9.80 -6.69
C GLN A 307 -4.05 -9.63 -5.81
N SER A 308 -3.89 -8.98 -4.66
CA SER A 308 -4.95 -8.74 -3.68
C SER A 308 -6.03 -7.83 -4.26
N PHE A 309 -5.63 -6.74 -4.90
CA PHE A 309 -6.53 -5.84 -5.61
C PHE A 309 -7.36 -6.57 -6.68
N LEU A 310 -6.71 -7.31 -7.57
CA LEU A 310 -7.40 -8.03 -8.64
C LEU A 310 -8.31 -9.13 -8.09
N TYR A 311 -7.92 -9.79 -7.00
CA TYR A 311 -8.76 -10.78 -6.35
C TYR A 311 -10.01 -10.17 -5.74
N LEU A 312 -9.89 -9.08 -4.99
CA LEU A 312 -11.02 -8.43 -4.34
C LEU A 312 -11.92 -7.69 -5.34
N THR A 313 -11.36 -7.08 -6.37
CA THR A 313 -12.15 -6.54 -7.50
C THR A 313 -12.93 -7.63 -8.23
N TYR A 314 -12.30 -8.81 -8.44
CA TYR A 314 -13.02 -9.97 -8.98
C TYR A 314 -14.12 -10.46 -8.03
N PHE A 315 -13.87 -10.42 -6.72
CA PHE A 315 -14.88 -10.79 -5.72
C PHE A 315 -16.07 -9.84 -5.78
N LEU A 316 -15.82 -8.54 -5.80
CA LEU A 316 -16.81 -7.50 -5.94
C LEU A 316 -17.64 -7.64 -7.24
N ASP A 317 -16.99 -7.84 -8.37
CA ASP A 317 -17.64 -8.02 -9.67
C ASP A 317 -18.53 -9.29 -9.70
N ARG A 318 -18.09 -10.35 -9.03
CA ARG A 318 -18.76 -11.64 -9.05
C ARG A 318 -19.90 -11.77 -8.06
N PHE A 319 -19.74 -11.25 -6.86
CA PHE A 319 -20.64 -11.47 -5.73
C PHE A 319 -21.39 -10.20 -5.31
N GLY A 320 -21.00 -9.05 -5.85
CA GLY A 320 -21.63 -7.76 -5.62
C GLY A 320 -21.17 -7.04 -4.36
N GLU A 321 -21.68 -5.84 -4.20
CA GLU A 321 -21.29 -4.95 -3.09
C GLU A 321 -21.68 -5.52 -1.73
N ASP A 322 -22.89 -6.07 -1.58
CA ASP A 322 -23.38 -6.57 -0.29
C ASP A 322 -22.45 -7.65 0.27
N ALA A 323 -22.04 -8.62 -0.56
CA ALA A 323 -21.12 -9.66 -0.14
C ALA A 323 -19.72 -9.09 0.19
N THR A 324 -19.27 -8.08 -0.56
CA THR A 324 -17.98 -7.45 -0.34
C THR A 324 -17.95 -6.64 0.95
N LYS A 325 -19.02 -5.89 1.22
CA LYS A 325 -19.20 -5.13 2.46
C LYS A 325 -19.27 -6.03 3.70
N GLU A 326 -19.86 -7.23 3.56
CA GLU A 326 -19.87 -8.20 4.67
C GLU A 326 -18.49 -8.80 4.94
N VAL A 327 -17.65 -9.05 3.91
CA VAL A 327 -16.25 -9.50 4.13
C VAL A 327 -15.44 -8.46 4.92
N VAL A 328 -15.63 -7.16 4.66
CA VAL A 328 -14.92 -6.07 5.37
C VAL A 328 -15.22 -6.07 6.88
N LYS A 329 -16.41 -6.50 7.28
CA LYS A 329 -16.87 -6.47 8.69
C LYS A 329 -16.75 -7.83 9.38
N HIS A 330 -16.33 -8.85 8.65
CA HIS A 330 -16.37 -10.20 9.16
C HIS A 330 -15.27 -10.41 10.22
N PRO A 331 -15.57 -10.96 11.41
CA PRO A 331 -14.58 -11.10 12.47
C PRO A 331 -13.51 -12.19 12.21
N GLU A 332 -13.76 -13.09 11.25
CA GLU A 332 -12.76 -14.05 10.79
C GLU A 332 -11.84 -13.41 9.75
N ASN A 333 -10.61 -13.89 9.65
CA ASN A 333 -9.58 -13.29 8.83
C ASN A 333 -9.28 -14.06 7.54
N GLY A 334 -8.86 -13.35 6.52
CA GLY A 334 -8.32 -13.91 5.28
C GLY A 334 -9.35 -14.73 4.50
N LEU A 335 -8.96 -15.93 4.08
CA LEU A 335 -9.87 -16.82 3.33
C LEU A 335 -11.03 -17.34 4.19
N ALA A 336 -10.94 -17.26 5.52
CA ALA A 336 -12.02 -17.66 6.40
C ALA A 336 -13.17 -16.66 6.35
N SER A 337 -12.88 -15.36 6.44
CA SER A 337 -13.91 -14.31 6.32
C SER A 337 -14.68 -14.42 5.00
N ILE A 338 -13.99 -14.69 3.90
CA ILE A 338 -14.63 -14.89 2.58
C ILE A 338 -15.51 -16.14 2.55
N ASP A 339 -15.01 -17.28 3.07
CA ASP A 339 -15.77 -18.53 3.06
C ASP A 339 -17.03 -18.45 3.92
N GLU A 340 -16.92 -17.83 5.10
CA GLU A 340 -18.04 -17.70 6.03
C GLU A 340 -19.06 -16.67 5.53
N THR A 341 -18.63 -15.52 5.04
CA THR A 341 -19.52 -14.56 4.38
C THR A 341 -20.32 -15.19 3.24
N LEU A 342 -19.67 -15.97 2.36
CA LEU A 342 -20.35 -16.64 1.26
C LEU A 342 -21.34 -17.70 1.75
N ALA A 343 -21.03 -18.37 2.86
CA ALA A 343 -21.92 -19.36 3.48
C ALA A 343 -23.11 -18.69 4.16
N GLU A 344 -22.91 -17.63 4.93
CA GLU A 344 -23.96 -16.86 5.62
C GLU A 344 -24.96 -16.25 4.65
N LEU A 345 -24.47 -15.72 3.54
CA LEU A 345 -25.30 -15.18 2.45
C LEU A 345 -25.89 -16.27 1.54
N ASN A 346 -25.66 -17.56 1.84
CA ASN A 346 -26.13 -18.70 1.07
C ASN A 346 -25.75 -18.63 -0.42
N ILE A 347 -24.57 -18.07 -0.74
CA ILE A 347 -24.12 -17.90 -2.12
C ILE A 347 -23.67 -19.24 -2.69
N THR A 348 -24.28 -19.63 -3.81
CA THR A 348 -23.97 -20.85 -4.54
C THR A 348 -23.39 -20.55 -5.91
N ASP A 349 -22.55 -21.47 -6.39
CA ASP A 349 -22.07 -21.41 -7.77
C ASP A 349 -23.24 -21.64 -8.73
N PRO A 350 -23.56 -20.70 -9.64
CA PRO A 350 -24.72 -20.80 -10.49
C PRO A 350 -24.64 -21.93 -11.52
N GLN A 351 -23.44 -22.48 -11.77
CA GLN A 351 -23.26 -23.59 -12.72
C GLN A 351 -23.39 -24.96 -12.06
N THR A 352 -23.06 -25.07 -10.79
CA THR A 352 -23.03 -26.36 -10.07
C THR A 352 -24.06 -26.46 -8.95
N GLY A 353 -24.68 -25.35 -8.54
CA GLY A 353 -25.60 -25.25 -7.41
C GLY A 353 -24.95 -25.55 -6.04
N LYS A 354 -23.61 -25.64 -5.98
CA LYS A 354 -22.86 -25.96 -4.77
C LYS A 354 -22.41 -24.68 -4.06
N ALA A 355 -22.30 -24.74 -2.74
CA ALA A 355 -21.71 -23.66 -1.95
C ALA A 355 -20.33 -23.29 -2.51
N VAL A 356 -20.11 -21.99 -2.67
CA VAL A 356 -18.83 -21.44 -3.09
C VAL A 356 -17.93 -21.38 -1.88
N THR A 357 -16.69 -21.82 -1.99
CA THR A 357 -15.67 -21.67 -0.94
C THR A 357 -14.35 -21.25 -1.56
N ALA A 358 -13.67 -20.30 -0.93
CA ALA A 358 -12.33 -19.85 -1.33
C ALA A 358 -11.28 -20.94 -1.00
N ARG A 359 -11.37 -21.59 0.15
CA ARG A 359 -10.44 -22.62 0.63
C ARG A 359 -10.32 -23.83 -0.30
N ARG A 360 -11.43 -24.28 -0.89
CA ARG A 360 -11.37 -25.42 -1.85
C ARG A 360 -10.63 -25.10 -3.13
N ARG A 361 -10.50 -23.80 -3.47
CA ARG A 361 -9.75 -23.34 -4.64
C ARG A 361 -8.27 -23.12 -4.33
N ALA A 362 -7.93 -22.73 -3.11
CA ALA A 362 -6.54 -22.62 -2.66
C ALA A 362 -5.85 -23.98 -2.46
N ALA A 363 -6.57 -24.99 -2.00
CA ALA A 363 -6.04 -26.36 -1.85
C ALA A 363 -5.79 -27.09 -3.18
N GLY A 364 -6.39 -26.64 -4.28
CA GLY A 364 -6.14 -27.12 -5.63
C GLY A 364 -4.93 -26.43 -6.27
N ARG A 365 -3.75 -26.61 -5.72
CA ARG A 365 -2.48 -25.89 -5.95
C ARG A 365 -2.03 -25.63 -7.40
N ARG A 366 -2.78 -26.04 -8.42
CA ARG A 366 -2.44 -25.77 -9.84
C ARG A 366 -3.55 -25.15 -10.69
N ARG A 367 -4.74 -24.92 -10.12
CA ARG A 367 -5.88 -24.43 -10.92
C ARG A 367 -6.33 -22.99 -10.60
N CYS A 368 -5.97 -22.44 -9.45
CA CYS A 368 -6.39 -21.10 -9.06
C CYS A 368 -5.60 -20.03 -9.84
N GLY A 369 -4.29 -20.17 -9.96
CA GLY A 369 -3.46 -19.26 -10.75
C GLY A 369 -3.86 -19.18 -12.23
N CYS A 370 -4.31 -20.30 -12.84
CA CYS A 370 -4.78 -20.29 -14.24
C CYS A 370 -6.12 -19.56 -14.43
N LYS A 371 -7.00 -19.55 -13.42
CA LYS A 371 -8.32 -18.88 -13.55
C LYS A 371 -8.23 -17.39 -13.26
N ILE A 372 -7.42 -16.99 -12.29
CA ILE A 372 -7.10 -15.57 -12.03
C ILE A 372 -6.32 -15.00 -13.21
N ARG A 373 -5.32 -15.73 -13.76
CA ARG A 373 -4.63 -15.32 -15.00
C ARG A 373 -5.61 -15.11 -16.16
N ARG A 374 -6.55 -16.04 -16.35
CA ARG A 374 -7.50 -15.96 -17.48
C ARG A 374 -8.49 -14.81 -17.29
N TRP A 375 -8.84 -14.49 -16.06
CA TRP A 375 -9.69 -13.37 -15.74
C TRP A 375 -8.92 -12.05 -15.81
N ALA A 376 -7.73 -11.95 -15.20
CA ALA A 376 -6.86 -10.77 -15.28
C ALA A 376 -6.55 -10.41 -16.74
N THR A 377 -6.24 -11.40 -17.58
CA THR A 377 -6.06 -11.19 -19.04
C THR A 377 -7.36 -10.72 -19.69
N GLY A 378 -8.51 -11.20 -19.26
CA GLY A 378 -9.83 -10.79 -19.75
C GLY A 378 -10.19 -9.36 -19.35
N VAL A 379 -9.91 -8.95 -18.11
CA VAL A 379 -10.14 -7.60 -17.58
C VAL A 379 -9.21 -6.60 -18.24
N ILE A 380 -7.92 -6.91 -18.33
CA ILE A 380 -6.93 -6.04 -18.99
C ILE A 380 -7.30 -5.84 -20.46
N THR A 381 -7.76 -6.88 -21.16
CA THR A 381 -8.23 -6.77 -22.53
C THR A 381 -9.52 -5.93 -22.64
N THR A 382 -10.39 -5.95 -21.63
CA THR A 382 -11.64 -5.18 -21.61
C THR A 382 -11.38 -3.70 -21.29
N ILE A 383 -10.41 -3.41 -20.43
CA ILE A 383 -10.01 -2.04 -20.09
C ILE A 383 -9.26 -1.37 -21.26
N THR A 384 -8.49 -2.13 -22.03
CA THR A 384 -7.70 -1.59 -23.15
C THR A 384 -8.43 -1.57 -24.49
N THR A 385 -9.58 -2.24 -24.64
CA THR A 385 -10.36 -2.25 -25.86
C THR A 385 -11.65 -1.46 -25.66
N PRO A 386 -11.85 -0.33 -26.34
CA PRO A 386 -13.14 0.38 -26.30
C PRO A 386 -14.18 -0.44 -27.07
N THR A 387 -14.79 -1.41 -26.43
CA THR A 387 -15.89 -2.16 -27.01
C THR A 387 -17.21 -1.40 -26.84
N ARG A 388 -17.88 -1.22 -27.98
CA ARG A 388 -19.24 -0.74 -28.16
C ARG A 388 -20.17 -1.25 -27.04
N ARG A 389 -20.74 -0.32 -26.30
CA ARG A 389 -21.74 -0.52 -25.26
C ARG A 389 -22.80 -1.54 -25.68
N ARG A 390 -22.93 -2.62 -24.92
CA ARG A 390 -24.22 -3.25 -24.65
C ARG A 390 -24.63 -2.80 -23.25
N SER A 391 -25.73 -2.10 -23.22
CA SER A 391 -26.37 -1.53 -22.04
C SER A 391 -26.75 -2.59 -21.05
N LEU A 392 -26.12 -2.59 -19.89
CA LEU A 392 -26.68 -3.07 -18.65
C LEU A 392 -27.27 -1.86 -17.91
N PRO A 393 -28.42 -1.95 -17.28
CA PRO A 393 -28.99 -0.83 -16.56
C PRO A 393 -28.35 -0.68 -15.19
N LEU A 394 -27.19 -0.06 -15.13
CA LEU A 394 -26.70 0.61 -13.94
C LEU A 394 -27.11 2.07 -14.09
N SER A 395 -28.05 2.49 -13.27
CA SER A 395 -28.45 3.88 -13.12
C SER A 395 -27.30 4.63 -12.37
N LEU A 396 -26.24 4.90 -13.07
CA LEU A 396 -25.26 5.93 -12.74
C LEU A 396 -25.48 7.06 -13.73
N SER A 397 -26.52 7.82 -13.49
CA SER A 397 -26.69 9.16 -14.04
C SER A 397 -26.01 10.13 -13.09
N LEU A 398 -25.26 11.02 -13.71
CA LEU A 398 -24.73 12.28 -13.18
C LEU A 398 -23.22 12.32 -12.98
N PHE A 399 -22.52 12.68 -14.08
CA PHE A 399 -21.54 13.76 -14.00
C PHE A 399 -21.34 14.36 -15.41
N PRO A 400 -21.38 15.70 -15.56
CA PRO A 400 -21.17 16.35 -16.84
C PRO A 400 -19.68 16.33 -17.22
N HIS A 401 -19.42 15.86 -18.44
CA HIS A 401 -18.08 15.87 -19.03
C HIS A 401 -17.57 17.31 -19.19
N ALA A 402 -16.42 17.61 -18.58
CA ALA A 402 -15.58 18.71 -19.03
C ALA A 402 -14.92 18.32 -20.36
N PRO A 403 -14.80 19.23 -21.34
CA PRO A 403 -14.20 18.90 -22.62
C PRO A 403 -12.69 18.78 -22.49
N LEU A 404 -12.14 17.64 -22.93
CA LEU A 404 -10.71 17.42 -23.11
C LEU A 404 -10.14 18.40 -24.18
N PRO A 405 -8.94 18.93 -24.00
CA PRO A 405 -8.27 19.71 -25.02
C PRO A 405 -7.92 18.82 -26.22
N ARG A 406 -8.16 19.33 -27.43
CA ARG A 406 -7.81 18.70 -28.69
C ARG A 406 -6.31 18.51 -28.79
N ALA A 407 -5.85 17.26 -28.85
CA ALA A 407 -4.50 16.92 -29.25
C ALA A 407 -4.36 17.14 -30.77
N ASP A 408 -3.35 17.90 -31.15
CA ASP A 408 -2.94 18.15 -32.50
C ASP A 408 -2.34 16.88 -33.13
N GLN A 409 -2.76 16.62 -34.37
CA GLN A 409 -2.30 15.45 -35.13
C GLN A 409 -0.91 15.72 -35.70
N SER A 410 0.11 15.05 -35.17
CA SER A 410 1.27 14.60 -35.98
C SER A 410 2.26 13.83 -35.12
N THR A 411 2.21 12.52 -35.15
CA THR A 411 3.35 11.61 -35.34
C THR A 411 2.87 10.16 -35.22
N ASN A 412 2.71 9.53 -36.37
CA ASN A 412 2.58 8.08 -36.49
C ASN A 412 3.91 7.44 -36.05
N MET A 413 3.94 6.77 -34.91
CA MET A 413 4.94 5.76 -34.59
C MET A 413 4.26 4.41 -34.52
N ALA A 414 4.27 3.71 -35.63
CA ALA A 414 3.86 2.31 -35.72
C ALA A 414 4.91 1.43 -35.02
N LEU A 415 4.61 0.90 -33.85
CA LEU A 415 5.37 -0.18 -33.24
C LEU A 415 4.97 -1.50 -33.92
N THR A 416 5.78 -1.96 -34.85
CA THR A 416 5.73 -3.31 -35.41
C THR A 416 6.33 -4.26 -34.38
N LEU A 417 5.49 -4.98 -33.66
CA LEU A 417 5.91 -6.14 -32.85
C LEU A 417 6.28 -7.30 -33.78
N SER A 418 7.48 -7.85 -33.63
CA SER A 418 7.94 -9.00 -34.39
C SER A 418 7.19 -10.28 -33.97
N PRO A 419 7.00 -11.25 -34.88
CA PRO A 419 6.25 -12.50 -34.61
C PRO A 419 6.85 -13.41 -33.52
N SER A 420 8.06 -13.14 -33.05
CA SER A 420 8.72 -13.93 -32.02
C SER A 420 8.22 -13.61 -30.59
N THR A 421 7.61 -12.45 -30.37
CA THR A 421 7.12 -12.04 -29.05
C THR A 421 5.72 -12.61 -28.74
N ALA A 422 4.97 -12.99 -29.77
CA ALA A 422 3.62 -13.56 -29.62
C ALA A 422 3.62 -15.04 -29.18
N LYS A 423 4.74 -15.76 -29.26
CA LYS A 423 4.83 -17.19 -28.88
C LYS A 423 5.15 -17.42 -27.39
N ALA A 424 5.60 -16.41 -26.67
CA ALA A 424 5.92 -16.51 -25.24
C ALA A 424 4.70 -16.34 -24.30
N ILE A 425 3.52 -16.02 -24.85
CA ILE A 425 2.30 -15.73 -24.07
C ILE A 425 1.30 -16.90 -24.10
N ILE A 426 1.62 -18.02 -24.79
CA ILE A 426 0.73 -19.19 -24.96
C ILE A 426 1.40 -20.48 -24.45
N LEU A 427 2.01 -20.45 -23.30
CA LEU A 427 2.32 -21.67 -22.54
C LEU A 427 2.00 -21.50 -21.08
#